data_28379f3b44c9b1c852c789f155318747
#
_entry.id   28379f3b44c9b1c852c789f155318747
#
_cell.length_a   1.000
_cell.length_b   1.000
_cell.length_c   1.000
_cell.angle_alpha   90.00
_cell.angle_beta   90.00
_cell.angle_gamma   90.00
#
_symmetry.space_group_name_H-M   'P 1'
#
loop_
_entity.id
_entity.type
_entity.pdbx_description
1 polymer ?
#
loop_
_entity_poly.entity_id
_entity_poly.type
_entity_poly.pdbx_seq_one_letter_code
_entity_poly.pdbx_strand_id
1 'polypeptide(L)'
;SNRPDAAVLAYPVITSGKYANRESFLALLGENPAEEDLEYMSLEKQVTSDMPPCFLWQTAADMSVPVENSYLFAEALKGAGVPYAHHVFSDGVHGMSVATEDWLEGKVGDTYTLEQIVRLAEAIRAGETSFPPERGDTLLAESGITKKRPPKWDEETKERLRAVLGEVGMWPEMAERWLARQLGLRTE
;
A
#
# COMPACT_ATOMS: atom_id res chain seq x y z
N SER A 1 0.47 -16.09 18.96
CA SER A 1 0.92 -15.83 17.60
C SER A 1 0.36 -14.48 17.14
N ASN A 2 1.15 -13.68 16.46
CA ASN A 2 0.71 -12.44 15.81
C ASN A 2 0.47 -12.62 14.29
N ARG A 3 0.41 -13.89 13.84
CA ARG A 3 0.09 -14.25 12.45
C ARG A 3 -1.38 -13.90 12.18
N PRO A 4 -1.71 -13.15 11.11
CA PRO A 4 -3.09 -12.85 10.74
C PRO A 4 -3.78 -14.11 10.19
N ASP A 5 -5.12 -14.13 10.23
CA ASP A 5 -5.92 -15.22 9.66
C ASP A 5 -6.04 -15.13 8.13
N ALA A 6 -5.92 -13.92 7.58
CA ALA A 6 -5.84 -13.64 6.14
C ALA A 6 -5.17 -12.27 5.91
N ALA A 7 -4.69 -12.01 4.70
CA ALA A 7 -4.09 -10.74 4.31
C ALA A 7 -4.74 -10.16 3.05
N VAL A 8 -4.95 -8.84 3.03
CA VAL A 8 -5.33 -8.08 1.83
C VAL A 8 -4.17 -7.18 1.47
N LEU A 9 -3.62 -7.37 0.28
CA LEU A 9 -2.44 -6.66 -0.22
C LEU A 9 -2.84 -5.83 -1.44
N ALA A 10 -2.76 -4.52 -1.29
CA ALA A 10 -3.05 -3.56 -2.34
C ALA A 10 -1.74 -3.01 -2.92
N TYR A 11 -1.53 -3.19 -4.21
CA TYR A 11 -0.34 -2.70 -4.93
C TYR A 11 0.98 -2.88 -4.15
N PRO A 12 1.30 -4.10 -3.68
CA PRO A 12 2.37 -4.32 -2.70
C PRO A 12 3.76 -4.22 -3.34
N VAL A 13 4.71 -3.67 -2.58
CA VAL A 13 6.14 -3.83 -2.87
C VAL A 13 6.56 -5.21 -2.37
N ILE A 14 7.05 -6.06 -3.25
CA ILE A 14 7.36 -7.46 -2.96
C ILE A 14 8.84 -7.78 -3.17
N THR A 15 9.38 -7.50 -4.37
CA THR A 15 10.72 -7.95 -4.75
C THR A 15 11.77 -6.85 -4.63
N SER A 16 12.95 -7.20 -4.15
CA SER A 16 14.16 -6.36 -4.22
C SER A 16 14.92 -6.51 -5.55
N GLY A 17 14.47 -7.41 -6.43
CA GLY A 17 15.13 -7.76 -7.68
C GLY A 17 14.88 -6.76 -8.81
N LYS A 18 14.76 -7.28 -10.04
CA LYS A 18 14.62 -6.48 -11.28
C LYS A 18 13.47 -5.48 -11.24
N TYR A 19 12.37 -5.83 -10.59
CA TYR A 19 11.13 -5.03 -10.51
C TYR A 19 10.96 -4.30 -9.17
N ALA A 20 12.07 -4.09 -8.45
CA ALA A 20 12.06 -3.42 -7.17
C ALA A 20 11.58 -1.97 -7.28
N ASN A 21 10.74 -1.53 -6.35
CA ASN A 21 10.62 -0.11 -6.05
C ASN A 21 11.81 0.30 -5.19
N ARG A 22 12.84 0.87 -5.83
CA ARG A 22 14.12 1.18 -5.19
C ARG A 22 14.02 2.17 -4.04
N GLU A 23 13.09 3.12 -4.13
CA GLU A 23 12.88 4.13 -3.07
C GLU A 23 12.38 3.50 -1.77
N SER A 24 11.52 2.48 -1.87
CA SER A 24 11.05 1.74 -0.70
C SER A 24 12.18 0.98 -0.01
N PHE A 25 13.07 0.34 -0.78
CA PHE A 25 14.23 -0.36 -0.21
C PHE A 25 15.26 0.60 0.36
N LEU A 26 15.51 1.74 -0.30
CA LEU A 26 16.36 2.80 0.22
C LEU A 26 15.84 3.34 1.56
N ALA A 27 14.52 3.58 1.65
CA ALA A 27 13.90 4.07 2.87
C ALA A 27 13.95 3.05 4.02
N LEU A 28 13.85 1.74 3.70
CA LEU A 28 13.81 0.68 4.69
C LEU A 28 15.21 0.26 5.16
N LEU A 29 16.16 0.12 4.23
CA LEU A 29 17.46 -0.51 4.45
C LEU A 29 18.66 0.47 4.36
N GLY A 30 18.41 1.73 3.95
CA GLY A 30 19.46 2.72 3.74
C GLY A 30 20.12 2.62 2.35
N GLU A 31 21.16 3.44 2.13
CA GLU A 31 21.78 3.64 0.82
C GLU A 31 22.58 2.42 0.31
N ASN A 32 23.15 1.63 1.23
CA ASN A 32 24.04 0.51 0.91
C ASN A 32 23.63 -0.75 1.66
N PRO A 33 22.44 -1.32 1.37
CA PRO A 33 21.99 -2.53 2.04
C PRO A 33 22.86 -3.73 1.70
N ALA A 34 23.04 -4.65 2.64
CA ALA A 34 23.69 -5.92 2.36
C ALA A 34 22.83 -6.77 1.41
N GLU A 35 23.46 -7.61 0.61
CA GLU A 35 22.76 -8.49 -0.34
C GLU A 35 21.81 -9.45 0.40
N GLU A 36 22.19 -9.92 1.58
CA GLU A 36 21.36 -10.78 2.45
C GLU A 36 20.09 -10.06 2.95
N ASP A 37 20.17 -8.75 3.22
CA ASP A 37 19.00 -7.96 3.61
C ASP A 37 18.03 -7.80 2.44
N LEU A 38 18.56 -7.52 1.25
CA LEU A 38 17.76 -7.45 0.02
C LEU A 38 17.10 -8.80 -0.29
N GLU A 39 17.82 -9.90 -0.15
CA GLU A 39 17.30 -11.24 -0.35
C GLU A 39 16.19 -11.57 0.68
N TYR A 40 16.41 -11.23 1.95
CA TYR A 40 15.43 -11.41 3.00
C TYR A 40 14.17 -10.59 2.78
N MET A 41 14.31 -9.37 2.26
CA MET A 41 13.19 -8.47 1.96
C MET A 41 12.55 -8.73 0.60
N SER A 42 13.01 -9.70 -0.17
CA SER A 42 12.32 -10.23 -1.36
C SER A 42 11.24 -11.20 -0.90
N LEU A 43 10.02 -10.67 -0.67
CA LEU A 43 8.95 -11.38 0.01
C LEU A 43 8.45 -12.61 -0.77
N GLU A 44 8.57 -12.60 -2.11
CA GLU A 44 8.27 -13.77 -2.95
C GLU A 44 9.14 -14.98 -2.60
N LYS A 45 10.34 -14.74 -2.06
CA LYS A 45 11.27 -15.80 -1.64
C LYS A 45 11.01 -16.29 -0.21
N GLN A 46 10.22 -15.55 0.56
CA GLN A 46 9.90 -15.86 1.95
C GLN A 46 8.57 -16.61 2.10
N VAL A 47 7.86 -16.86 1.00
CA VAL A 47 6.57 -17.55 1.04
C VAL A 47 6.78 -19.02 1.42
N THR A 48 6.04 -19.44 2.44
CA THR A 48 5.98 -20.83 2.91
C THR A 48 4.53 -21.31 2.98
N SER A 49 4.29 -22.60 3.15
CA SER A 49 2.95 -23.17 3.35
C SER A 49 2.21 -22.64 4.58
N ASP A 50 2.95 -22.00 5.51
CA ASP A 50 2.38 -21.40 6.72
C ASP A 50 1.86 -19.96 6.50
N MET A 51 2.02 -19.40 5.31
CA MET A 51 1.45 -18.09 4.99
C MET A 51 -0.08 -18.09 5.12
N PRO A 52 -0.67 -17.00 5.63
CA PRO A 52 -2.12 -16.86 5.63
C PRO A 52 -2.68 -16.76 4.20
N PRO A 53 -3.95 -17.10 3.97
CA PRO A 53 -4.61 -16.79 2.70
C PRO A 53 -4.46 -15.33 2.32
N CYS A 54 -4.17 -15.04 1.04
CA CYS A 54 -3.88 -13.70 0.55
C CYS A 54 -4.83 -13.25 -0.56
N PHE A 55 -5.41 -12.07 -0.42
CA PHE A 55 -6.08 -11.35 -1.52
C PHE A 55 -5.14 -10.26 -2.03
N LEU A 56 -4.79 -10.30 -3.31
CA LEU A 56 -3.91 -9.32 -3.96
C LEU A 56 -4.68 -8.55 -5.02
N TRP A 57 -4.39 -7.25 -5.10
CA TRP A 57 -4.80 -6.48 -6.27
C TRP A 57 -3.77 -5.40 -6.63
N GLN A 58 -3.70 -5.07 -7.91
CA GLN A 58 -2.83 -4.05 -8.47
C GLN A 58 -3.37 -3.56 -9.81
N THR A 59 -2.85 -2.44 -10.31
CA THR A 59 -3.09 -1.98 -11.68
C THR A 59 -1.90 -2.31 -12.57
N ALA A 60 -2.15 -2.71 -13.83
CA ALA A 60 -1.09 -3.05 -14.77
C ALA A 60 -0.27 -1.81 -15.20
N ALA A 61 -0.87 -0.63 -15.12
CA ALA A 61 -0.25 0.65 -15.46
C ALA A 61 0.43 1.36 -14.26
N ASP A 62 0.63 0.66 -13.14
CA ASP A 62 1.34 1.21 -11.97
C ASP A 62 2.80 1.51 -12.33
N MET A 63 3.13 2.80 -12.38
CA MET A 63 4.49 3.28 -12.72
C MET A 63 5.41 3.40 -11.50
N SER A 64 4.87 3.27 -10.28
CA SER A 64 5.65 3.35 -9.05
C SER A 64 6.11 1.99 -8.56
N VAL A 65 5.18 1.03 -8.54
CA VAL A 65 5.49 -0.37 -8.18
C VAL A 65 5.08 -1.24 -9.37
N PRO A 66 6.05 -1.77 -10.13
CA PRO A 66 5.76 -2.62 -11.29
C PRO A 66 4.84 -3.78 -10.93
N VAL A 67 3.86 -4.05 -11.78
CA VAL A 67 2.83 -5.09 -11.56
C VAL A 67 3.43 -6.48 -11.36
N GLU A 68 4.65 -6.70 -11.84
CA GLU A 68 5.40 -7.93 -11.64
C GLU A 68 5.62 -8.27 -10.16
N ASN A 69 5.61 -7.28 -9.25
CA ASN A 69 5.64 -7.54 -7.82
C ASN A 69 4.48 -8.47 -7.41
N SER A 70 3.26 -8.16 -7.83
CA SER A 70 2.10 -8.99 -7.51
C SER A 70 2.10 -10.33 -8.25
N TYR A 71 2.64 -10.39 -9.48
CA TYR A 71 2.78 -11.66 -10.21
C TYR A 71 3.74 -12.61 -9.51
N LEU A 72 4.94 -12.13 -9.12
CA LEU A 72 5.94 -12.92 -8.41
C LEU A 72 5.39 -13.47 -7.09
N PHE A 73 4.68 -12.65 -6.35
CA PHE A 73 4.09 -13.09 -5.08
C PHE A 73 2.97 -14.11 -5.27
N ALA A 74 2.09 -13.89 -6.24
CA ALA A 74 1.03 -14.84 -6.58
C ALA A 74 1.59 -16.19 -7.03
N GLU A 75 2.68 -16.19 -7.84
CA GLU A 75 3.38 -17.40 -8.24
C GLU A 75 3.97 -18.15 -7.03
N ALA A 76 4.61 -17.43 -6.12
CA ALA A 76 5.17 -18.00 -4.89
C ALA A 76 4.07 -18.61 -3.99
N LEU A 77 2.94 -17.91 -3.79
CA LEU A 77 1.79 -18.41 -3.04
C LEU A 77 1.24 -19.70 -3.67
N LYS A 78 1.11 -19.73 -5.00
CA LYS A 78 0.68 -20.93 -5.73
C LYS A 78 1.65 -22.09 -5.51
N GLY A 79 2.96 -21.82 -5.62
CA GLY A 79 4.01 -22.82 -5.42
C GLY A 79 4.00 -23.43 -4.02
N ALA A 80 3.69 -22.61 -3.00
CA ALA A 80 3.58 -23.04 -1.61
C ALA A 80 2.22 -23.66 -1.23
N GLY A 81 1.24 -23.68 -2.14
CA GLY A 81 -0.10 -24.21 -1.87
C GLY A 81 -0.95 -23.31 -0.98
N VAL A 82 -0.60 -22.02 -0.85
CA VAL A 82 -1.34 -21.05 -0.06
C VAL A 82 -2.58 -20.59 -0.83
N PRO A 83 -3.78 -20.57 -0.24
CA PRO A 83 -4.96 -20.01 -0.89
C PRO A 83 -4.79 -18.53 -1.20
N TYR A 84 -5.05 -18.12 -2.42
CA TYR A 84 -4.99 -16.71 -2.80
C TYR A 84 -6.03 -16.32 -3.85
N ALA A 85 -6.32 -15.03 -3.94
CA ALA A 85 -6.97 -14.38 -5.08
C ALA A 85 -6.05 -13.28 -5.59
N HIS A 86 -5.94 -13.12 -6.91
CA HIS A 86 -5.11 -12.10 -7.53
C HIS A 86 -5.88 -11.39 -8.64
N HIS A 87 -6.04 -10.08 -8.50
CA HIS A 87 -6.77 -9.22 -9.42
C HIS A 87 -5.85 -8.13 -9.96
N VAL A 88 -5.76 -8.04 -11.28
CA VAL A 88 -5.00 -7.00 -11.97
C VAL A 88 -5.95 -6.22 -12.85
N PHE A 89 -6.13 -4.94 -12.52
CA PHE A 89 -6.90 -3.99 -13.31
C PHE A 89 -6.04 -3.42 -14.44
N SER A 90 -6.64 -3.17 -15.58
CA SER A 90 -5.92 -2.82 -16.81
C SER A 90 -5.21 -1.46 -16.75
N ASP A 91 -5.80 -0.47 -16.09
CA ASP A 91 -5.30 0.89 -15.95
C ASP A 91 -5.48 1.39 -14.51
N GLY A 92 -4.76 2.45 -14.18
CA GLY A 92 -4.75 3.09 -12.88
C GLY A 92 -3.33 3.49 -12.46
N VAL A 93 -3.24 4.15 -11.33
CA VAL A 93 -1.97 4.61 -10.74
C VAL A 93 -1.71 3.92 -9.42
N HIS A 94 -0.48 4.02 -8.92
CA HIS A 94 -0.17 3.54 -7.58
C HIS A 94 -0.99 4.26 -6.51
N GLY A 95 -1.46 3.53 -5.51
CA GLY A 95 -2.12 4.13 -4.35
C GLY A 95 -3.56 4.60 -4.61
N MET A 96 -4.32 3.91 -5.46
CA MET A 96 -5.73 4.25 -5.73
C MET A 96 -6.66 4.05 -4.52
N SER A 97 -6.19 3.40 -3.46
CA SER A 97 -6.98 3.16 -2.25
C SER A 97 -8.31 2.48 -2.60
N VAL A 98 -9.43 3.05 -2.18
CA VAL A 98 -10.78 2.55 -2.51
C VAL A 98 -11.34 3.08 -3.84
N ALA A 99 -10.54 3.82 -4.60
CA ALA A 99 -10.83 4.32 -5.95
C ALA A 99 -12.20 5.03 -6.05
N THR A 100 -12.43 6.01 -5.18
CA THR A 100 -13.66 6.83 -5.18
C THR A 100 -13.42 8.21 -5.80
N GLU A 101 -14.50 8.92 -6.15
CA GLU A 101 -14.42 10.33 -6.57
C GLU A 101 -13.77 11.20 -5.48
N ASP A 102 -14.03 10.94 -4.20
CA ASP A 102 -13.39 11.68 -3.11
C ASP A 102 -11.87 11.46 -3.07
N TRP A 103 -11.41 10.22 -3.36
CA TRP A 103 -9.99 9.94 -3.54
C TRP A 103 -9.40 10.75 -4.71
N LEU A 104 -10.09 10.75 -5.86
CA LEU A 104 -9.65 11.45 -7.08
C LEU A 104 -9.55 12.96 -6.86
N GLU A 105 -10.52 13.53 -6.16
CA GLU A 105 -10.58 14.96 -5.84
C GLU A 105 -9.74 15.36 -4.61
N GLY A 106 -9.05 14.40 -3.99
CA GLY A 106 -8.22 14.63 -2.81
C GLY A 106 -9.01 15.05 -1.56
N LYS A 107 -10.27 14.66 -1.47
CA LYS A 107 -11.16 15.01 -0.35
C LYS A 107 -11.07 14.04 0.82
N VAL A 108 -10.32 12.95 0.68
CA VAL A 108 -10.24 11.90 1.69
C VAL A 108 -9.26 12.28 2.80
N GLY A 109 -9.78 12.51 3.98
CA GLY A 109 -9.02 12.51 5.21
C GLY A 109 -8.19 13.75 5.53
N ASP A 110 -8.30 14.85 4.78
CA ASP A 110 -7.43 16.02 4.99
C ASP A 110 -7.50 16.59 6.42
N THR A 111 -8.69 16.81 6.95
CA THR A 111 -8.86 17.38 8.31
C THR A 111 -8.38 16.40 9.38
N TYR A 112 -8.73 15.14 9.26
CA TYR A 112 -8.36 14.10 10.21
C TYR A 112 -6.84 13.86 10.23
N THR A 113 -6.24 13.77 9.06
CA THR A 113 -4.78 13.59 8.91
C THR A 113 -4.02 14.78 9.50
N LEU A 114 -4.51 16.00 9.29
CA LEU A 114 -3.94 17.22 9.83
C LEU A 114 -3.91 17.21 11.36
N GLU A 115 -5.05 16.93 11.99
CA GLU A 115 -5.15 16.86 13.45
C GLU A 115 -4.23 15.77 14.02
N GLN A 116 -4.13 14.63 13.38
CA GLN A 116 -3.23 13.54 13.80
C GLN A 116 -1.76 13.96 13.72
N ILE A 117 -1.34 14.61 12.63
CA ILE A 117 0.02 15.10 12.48
C ILE A 117 0.36 16.14 13.55
N VAL A 118 -0.57 17.07 13.85
CA VAL A 118 -0.40 18.07 14.91
C VAL A 118 -0.23 17.37 16.26
N ARG A 119 -1.13 16.45 16.62
CA ARG A 119 -1.05 15.70 17.89
C ARG A 119 0.24 14.89 17.99
N LEU A 120 0.66 14.24 16.90
CA LEU A 120 1.93 13.51 16.87
C LEU A 120 3.12 14.45 17.09
N ALA A 121 3.15 15.61 16.43
CA ALA A 121 4.20 16.60 16.62
C ALA A 121 4.26 17.13 18.05
N GLU A 122 3.11 17.36 18.67
CA GLU A 122 3.00 17.78 20.08
C GLU A 122 3.51 16.69 21.03
N ALA A 123 3.14 15.42 20.82
CA ALA A 123 3.63 14.30 21.60
C ALA A 123 5.16 14.12 21.48
N ILE A 124 5.71 14.32 20.27
CA ILE A 124 7.16 14.31 20.06
C ILE A 124 7.83 15.42 20.84
N ARG A 125 7.34 16.67 20.76
CA ARG A 125 7.87 17.84 21.51
C ARG A 125 7.80 17.64 23.01
N ALA A 126 6.72 17.02 23.49
CA ALA A 126 6.52 16.70 24.89
C ALA A 126 7.42 15.55 25.42
N GLY A 127 8.17 14.88 24.55
CA GLY A 127 8.99 13.72 24.91
C GLY A 127 8.20 12.46 25.21
N GLU A 128 6.98 12.36 24.71
CA GLU A 128 6.09 11.19 24.88
C GLU A 128 6.38 10.07 23.87
N THR A 129 7.39 10.26 23.01
CA THR A 129 7.79 9.32 21.98
C THR A 129 9.30 9.06 22.04
N SER A 130 9.80 8.06 21.32
CA SER A 130 11.23 7.80 21.17
C SER A 130 11.94 8.75 20.19
N PHE A 131 11.23 9.65 19.51
CA PHE A 131 11.82 10.62 18.61
C PHE A 131 12.39 11.82 19.37
N PRO A 132 13.49 12.43 18.88
CA PRO A 132 14.03 13.66 19.47
C PRO A 132 13.03 14.82 19.29
N PRO A 133 12.89 15.74 20.27
CA PRO A 133 11.86 16.80 20.26
C PRO A 133 11.83 17.68 19.00
N GLU A 134 13.00 17.98 18.41
CA GLU A 134 13.15 18.75 17.17
C GLU A 134 12.48 18.08 15.96
N ARG A 135 12.24 16.77 16.01
CA ARG A 135 11.53 16.05 14.94
C ARG A 135 10.06 16.48 14.85
N GLY A 136 9.46 16.94 15.94
CA GLY A 136 8.11 17.48 15.94
C GLY A 136 7.98 18.74 15.08
N ASP A 137 8.98 19.65 15.14
CA ASP A 137 9.02 20.86 14.31
C ASP A 137 9.22 20.52 12.82
N THR A 138 10.13 19.60 12.55
CA THR A 138 10.40 19.11 11.20
C THR A 138 9.16 18.45 10.59
N LEU A 139 8.45 17.63 11.36
CA LEU A 139 7.22 16.95 10.91
C LEU A 139 6.15 17.95 10.48
N LEU A 140 5.94 19.02 11.26
CA LEU A 140 4.97 20.07 10.93
C LEU A 140 5.39 20.85 9.68
N ALA A 141 6.67 21.16 9.54
CA ALA A 141 7.20 21.87 8.38
C ALA A 141 7.11 21.03 7.08
N GLU A 142 7.47 19.76 7.15
CA GLU A 142 7.47 18.83 6.02
C GLU A 142 6.06 18.41 5.60
N SER A 143 5.10 18.33 6.52
CA SER A 143 3.73 17.88 6.25
C SER A 143 2.97 18.81 5.29
N GLY A 144 3.47 20.02 5.01
CA GLY A 144 2.82 20.98 4.12
C GLY A 144 1.48 21.49 4.64
N ILE A 145 1.20 21.31 5.94
CA ILE A 145 -0.03 21.70 6.63
C ILE A 145 -0.39 23.17 6.42
N THR A 146 0.61 24.01 6.21
CA THR A 146 0.43 25.45 6.01
C THR A 146 0.28 25.85 4.54
N LYS A 147 0.43 24.92 3.60
CA LYS A 147 0.33 25.18 2.16
C LYS A 147 -0.85 24.42 1.56
N LYS A 148 -1.72 25.15 0.86
CA LYS A 148 -2.74 24.52 0.01
C LYS A 148 -2.03 23.57 -0.94
N ARG A 149 -2.24 22.26 -0.83
CA ARG A 149 -1.64 21.30 -1.75
C ARG A 149 -2.17 21.59 -3.16
N PRO A 150 -1.31 21.65 -4.19
CA PRO A 150 -1.80 21.69 -5.55
C PRO A 150 -2.64 20.42 -5.81
N PRO A 151 -3.58 20.47 -6.77
CA PRO A 151 -4.30 19.27 -7.19
C PRO A 151 -3.30 18.16 -7.48
N LYS A 152 -3.56 16.96 -6.98
CA LYS A 152 -2.67 15.80 -7.19
C LYS A 152 -2.54 15.43 -8.67
N TRP A 153 -3.61 15.71 -9.43
CA TRP A 153 -3.73 15.35 -10.84
C TRP A 153 -4.18 16.56 -11.65
N ASP A 154 -3.68 16.70 -12.90
CA ASP A 154 -4.26 17.57 -13.90
C ASP A 154 -5.60 17.01 -14.40
N GLU A 155 -6.38 17.81 -15.13
CA GLU A 155 -7.73 17.43 -15.58
C GLU A 155 -7.71 16.26 -16.58
N GLU A 156 -6.70 16.15 -17.43
CA GLU A 156 -6.55 15.04 -18.37
C GLU A 156 -6.33 13.72 -17.61
N THR A 157 -5.43 13.74 -16.63
CA THR A 157 -5.18 12.58 -15.75
C THR A 157 -6.42 12.22 -14.94
N LYS A 158 -7.15 13.21 -14.41
CA LYS A 158 -8.41 12.97 -13.68
C LYS A 158 -9.46 12.30 -14.56
N GLU A 159 -9.62 12.77 -15.80
CA GLU A 159 -10.59 12.18 -16.74
C GLU A 159 -10.24 10.71 -17.04
N ARG A 160 -8.98 10.43 -17.31
CA ARG A 160 -8.48 9.07 -17.50
C ARG A 160 -8.73 8.19 -16.27
N LEU A 161 -8.38 8.66 -15.07
CA LEU A 161 -8.57 7.91 -13.83
C LEU A 161 -10.05 7.71 -13.51
N ARG A 162 -10.91 8.71 -13.78
CA ARG A 162 -12.35 8.61 -13.58
C ARG A 162 -12.98 7.48 -14.40
N ALA A 163 -12.45 7.23 -15.61
CA ALA A 163 -12.92 6.13 -16.45
C ALA A 163 -12.72 4.73 -15.81
N VAL A 164 -11.73 4.59 -14.93
CA VAL A 164 -11.40 3.30 -14.30
C VAL A 164 -11.80 3.19 -12.83
N LEU A 165 -12.31 4.28 -12.22
CA LEU A 165 -12.73 4.26 -10.80
C LEU A 165 -13.76 3.16 -10.52
N GLY A 166 -14.75 3.00 -11.40
CA GLY A 166 -15.80 2.00 -11.22
C GLY A 166 -15.28 0.56 -11.26
N GLU A 167 -14.27 0.30 -12.08
CA GLU A 167 -13.63 -1.01 -12.19
C GLU A 167 -12.74 -1.29 -10.98
N VAL A 168 -11.79 -0.40 -10.70
CA VAL A 168 -10.87 -0.57 -9.56
C VAL A 168 -11.64 -0.54 -8.25
N GLY A 169 -12.64 0.33 -8.09
CA GLY A 169 -13.46 0.46 -6.89
C GLY A 169 -14.27 -0.78 -6.49
N MET A 170 -14.30 -1.82 -7.33
CA MET A 170 -14.93 -3.10 -6.97
C MET A 170 -14.06 -3.96 -6.03
N TRP A 171 -12.77 -3.69 -5.92
CA TRP A 171 -11.87 -4.56 -5.16
C TRP A 171 -12.27 -4.74 -3.68
N PRO A 172 -12.80 -3.74 -2.93
CA PRO A 172 -13.17 -3.94 -1.53
C PRO A 172 -14.25 -5.01 -1.37
N GLU A 173 -15.32 -4.95 -2.19
CA GLU A 173 -16.39 -5.95 -2.19
C GLU A 173 -15.88 -7.34 -2.59
N MET A 174 -14.99 -7.41 -3.59
CA MET A 174 -14.36 -8.67 -3.99
C MET A 174 -13.53 -9.27 -2.86
N ALA A 175 -12.75 -8.43 -2.15
CA ALA A 175 -11.94 -8.84 -1.00
C ALA A 175 -12.82 -9.30 0.16
N GLU A 176 -13.88 -8.58 0.49
CA GLU A 176 -14.83 -8.94 1.55
C GLU A 176 -15.46 -10.31 1.30
N ARG A 177 -15.99 -10.53 0.11
CA ARG A 177 -16.60 -11.83 -0.27
C ARG A 177 -15.56 -12.97 -0.26
N TRP A 178 -14.34 -12.68 -0.68
CA TRP A 178 -13.26 -13.66 -0.65
C TRP A 178 -12.86 -14.00 0.79
N LEU A 179 -12.66 -13.00 1.64
CA LEU A 179 -12.34 -13.16 3.06
C LEU A 179 -13.42 -13.95 3.81
N ALA A 180 -14.69 -13.62 3.57
CA ALA A 180 -15.80 -14.34 4.20
C ALA A 180 -15.74 -15.84 3.91
N ARG A 181 -15.42 -16.24 2.66
CA ARG A 181 -15.24 -17.67 2.31
C ARG A 181 -14.01 -18.28 2.99
N GLN A 182 -12.88 -17.57 3.04
CA GLN A 182 -11.66 -18.09 3.66
C GLN A 182 -11.79 -18.27 5.17
N LEU A 183 -12.52 -17.38 5.82
CA LEU A 183 -12.69 -17.35 7.27
C LEU A 183 -13.97 -18.08 7.75
N GLY A 184 -14.76 -18.65 6.84
CA GLY A 184 -16.02 -19.33 7.17
C GLY A 184 -17.09 -18.39 7.72
N LEU A 185 -17.03 -17.08 7.39
CA LEU A 185 -18.01 -16.09 7.80
C LEU A 185 -19.24 -16.15 6.88
N ARG A 186 -20.43 -15.93 7.45
CA ARG A 186 -21.65 -15.76 6.64
C ARG A 186 -21.66 -14.36 6.04
N THR A 187 -21.77 -14.29 4.72
CA THR A 187 -22.16 -13.04 4.03
C THR A 187 -23.67 -12.94 4.08
N GLU A 188 -24.20 -11.87 4.64
CA GLU A 188 -25.61 -11.53 4.57
C GLU A 188 -26.02 -11.14 3.14
#